data_f85300bf778081a7e42d4531399aec28
#
_entry.id   f85300bf778081a7e42d4531399aec28
#
_cell.length_a   1.000
_cell.length_b   1.000
_cell.length_c   1.000
_cell.angle_alpha   90.00
_cell.angle_beta   90.00
_cell.angle_gamma   90.00
#
_symmetry.space_group_name_H-M   'P 1'
#
loop_
_entity.id
_entity.type
_entity.pdbx_description
1 polymer ?
#
loop_
_entity_poly.entity_id
_entity_poly.type
_entity_poly.pdbx_seq_one_letter_code
_entity_poly.pdbx_strand_id
1 'polypeptide(L)'
;MNQKILNILTIILTVILSGLQMLPNESNNVVLQWIRVYIYWIAGISAAIVIALHIIDLYRGRERHIKEWLVTFLKHILDEHLAGEIYQTRISILRVERGYKVFFKSLFYFVFSNFCNNFKNATWRNSLKDIAIHVMSDYLTVYVRYSYPKSKQSHAYFRLSDNADRNQFNGIANKCIEEGVPQFVHTVDISGIDVTQPFEKLSNNEKCKVRKYMKNSYFAPSYYGSLRLMRRISNNLYAVPIALSDQSIWGVIIIDNVSDKKCDFEKDLAPFMSSYMKIINFSLSSLKKR
;
A
#
# COMPACT_ATOMS: atom_id res chain seq x y z
N MET A 1 -9.79 -6.83 12.96
CA MET A 1 -10.74 -7.87 13.41
C MET A 1 -11.66 -7.24 14.46
N ASN A 2 -12.91 -7.63 14.57
CA ASN A 2 -13.81 -7.03 15.56
C ASN A 2 -13.47 -7.61 16.94
N GLN A 3 -13.14 -6.75 17.92
CA GLN A 3 -12.82 -7.15 19.31
C GLN A 3 -13.87 -8.11 19.89
N LYS A 4 -15.14 -7.91 19.48
CA LYS A 4 -16.25 -8.82 19.88
C LYS A 4 -16.03 -10.26 19.42
N ILE A 5 -15.52 -10.47 18.19
CA ILE A 5 -15.26 -11.83 17.65
C ILE A 5 -14.12 -12.48 18.43
N LEU A 6 -13.07 -11.72 18.76
CA LEU A 6 -11.94 -12.22 19.53
C LEU A 6 -12.37 -12.65 20.93
N ASN A 7 -13.18 -11.83 21.60
CA ASN A 7 -13.72 -12.15 22.92
C ASN A 7 -14.62 -13.39 22.88
N ILE A 8 -15.46 -13.55 21.86
CA ILE A 8 -16.31 -14.74 21.69
C ILE A 8 -15.46 -16.00 21.52
N LEU A 9 -14.41 -15.94 20.68
CA LEU A 9 -13.49 -17.07 20.48
C LEU A 9 -12.76 -17.46 21.79
N THR A 10 -12.35 -16.46 22.57
CA THR A 10 -11.72 -16.69 23.87
C THR A 10 -12.69 -17.36 24.85
N ILE A 11 -13.96 -16.91 24.90
CA ILE A 11 -14.99 -17.52 25.74
C ILE A 11 -15.24 -18.98 25.33
N ILE A 12 -15.40 -19.24 24.02
CA ILE A 12 -15.61 -20.60 23.51
C ILE A 12 -14.44 -21.51 23.90
N LEU A 13 -13.21 -21.03 23.75
CA LEU A 13 -12.01 -21.78 24.13
C LEU A 13 -11.99 -22.08 25.64
N THR A 14 -12.34 -21.10 26.48
CA THR A 14 -12.41 -21.26 27.92
C THR A 14 -13.45 -22.33 28.31
N VAL A 15 -14.64 -22.32 27.69
CA VAL A 15 -15.69 -23.32 27.92
C VAL A 15 -15.23 -24.71 27.51
N ILE A 16 -14.54 -24.87 26.37
CA ILE A 16 -13.98 -26.13 25.91
C ILE A 16 -12.96 -26.67 26.94
N LEU A 17 -12.02 -25.80 27.39
CA LEU A 17 -10.99 -26.18 28.36
C LEU A 17 -11.59 -26.55 29.72
N SER A 18 -12.61 -25.80 30.18
CA SER A 18 -13.31 -26.14 31.45
C SER A 18 -14.08 -27.46 31.36
N GLY A 19 -14.72 -27.72 30.20
CA GLY A 19 -15.41 -29.01 29.95
C GLY A 19 -14.45 -30.20 29.94
N LEU A 20 -13.20 -30.01 29.47
CA LEU A 20 -12.15 -31.03 29.51
C LEU A 20 -11.73 -31.42 30.93
N GLN A 21 -11.73 -30.44 31.85
CA GLN A 21 -11.38 -30.72 33.26
C GLN A 21 -12.43 -31.56 34.00
N MET A 22 -13.66 -31.56 33.48
CA MET A 22 -14.77 -32.33 34.07
C MET A 22 -14.80 -33.80 33.62
N LEU A 23 -13.98 -34.20 32.64
CA LEU A 23 -13.90 -35.60 32.21
C LEU A 23 -13.14 -36.44 33.22
N PRO A 24 -13.67 -37.61 33.65
CA PRO A 24 -13.03 -38.46 34.64
C PRO A 24 -11.64 -38.91 34.20
N ASN A 25 -10.66 -38.78 35.09
CA ASN A 25 -9.26 -39.06 34.79
C ASN A 25 -8.98 -40.58 34.63
N GLU A 26 -9.78 -41.43 35.24
CA GLU A 26 -9.57 -42.88 35.32
C GLU A 26 -10.70 -43.58 34.59
N SER A 27 -10.71 -43.58 33.26
CA SER A 27 -11.58 -44.47 32.53
C SER A 27 -10.74 -45.51 31.77
N ASN A 28 -10.96 -46.79 32.04
CA ASN A 28 -10.36 -47.91 31.30
C ASN A 28 -10.97 -48.05 29.88
N ASN A 29 -11.84 -47.14 29.49
CA ASN A 29 -12.47 -47.15 28.18
C ASN A 29 -11.56 -46.50 27.14
N VAL A 30 -11.03 -47.29 26.22
CA VAL A 30 -10.12 -46.86 25.14
C VAL A 30 -10.73 -45.74 24.29
N VAL A 31 -12.04 -45.76 24.05
CA VAL A 31 -12.75 -44.73 23.25
C VAL A 31 -12.70 -43.40 23.97
N LEU A 32 -12.88 -43.35 25.30
CA LEU A 32 -12.80 -42.11 26.08
C LEU A 32 -11.39 -41.54 26.10
N GLN A 33 -10.35 -42.36 26.12
CA GLN A 33 -8.95 -41.92 26.02
C GLN A 33 -8.67 -41.28 24.67
N TRP A 34 -9.12 -41.88 23.57
CA TRP A 34 -8.99 -41.30 22.22
C TRP A 34 -9.71 -39.96 22.11
N ILE A 35 -10.96 -39.88 22.55
CA ILE A 35 -11.75 -38.64 22.55
C ILE A 35 -10.98 -37.56 23.32
N ARG A 36 -10.40 -37.85 24.48
CA ARG A 36 -9.63 -36.93 25.30
C ARG A 36 -8.41 -36.38 24.54
N VAL A 37 -7.63 -37.26 23.90
CA VAL A 37 -6.47 -36.84 23.10
C VAL A 37 -6.89 -35.87 21.97
N TYR A 38 -7.94 -36.19 21.22
CA TYR A 38 -8.42 -35.33 20.17
C TYR A 38 -8.91 -33.97 20.69
N ILE A 39 -9.61 -33.93 21.81
CA ILE A 39 -10.08 -32.68 22.41
C ILE A 39 -8.90 -31.83 22.90
N TYR A 40 -7.85 -32.42 23.49
CA TYR A 40 -6.63 -31.68 23.85
C TYR A 40 -5.94 -31.07 22.61
N TRP A 41 -5.85 -31.80 21.51
CA TRP A 41 -5.31 -31.26 20.25
C TRP A 41 -6.15 -30.12 19.71
N ILE A 42 -7.48 -30.28 19.68
CA ILE A 42 -8.40 -29.20 19.23
C ILE A 42 -8.25 -27.98 20.13
N ALA A 43 -8.21 -28.15 21.45
CA ALA A 43 -8.02 -27.07 22.40
C ALA A 43 -6.67 -26.35 22.19
N GLY A 44 -5.57 -27.13 22.03
CA GLY A 44 -4.24 -26.59 21.77
C GLY A 44 -4.17 -25.79 20.48
N ILE A 45 -4.71 -26.31 19.38
CA ILE A 45 -4.78 -25.60 18.09
C ILE A 45 -5.64 -24.33 18.21
N SER A 46 -6.79 -24.40 18.88
CA SER A 46 -7.67 -23.26 19.09
C SER A 46 -6.99 -22.17 19.93
N ALA A 47 -6.27 -22.52 20.97
CA ALA A 47 -5.48 -21.59 21.78
C ALA A 47 -4.38 -20.92 20.95
N ALA A 48 -3.65 -21.67 20.14
CA ALA A 48 -2.63 -21.14 19.25
C ALA A 48 -3.23 -20.15 18.23
N ILE A 49 -4.39 -20.46 17.67
CA ILE A 49 -5.12 -19.56 16.75
C ILE A 49 -5.53 -18.27 17.49
N VAL A 50 -6.10 -18.33 18.67
CA VAL A 50 -6.50 -17.16 19.46
C VAL A 50 -5.30 -16.28 19.78
N ILE A 51 -4.19 -16.87 20.23
CA ILE A 51 -2.94 -16.12 20.49
C ILE A 51 -2.42 -15.46 19.22
N ALA A 52 -2.39 -16.17 18.10
CA ALA A 52 -1.96 -15.62 16.82
C ALA A 52 -2.86 -14.43 16.39
N LEU A 53 -4.17 -14.55 16.55
CA LEU A 53 -5.13 -13.49 16.25
C LEU A 53 -4.93 -12.27 17.17
N HIS A 54 -4.64 -12.45 18.45
CA HIS A 54 -4.32 -11.35 19.37
C HIS A 54 -3.03 -10.63 18.96
N ILE A 55 -1.99 -11.36 18.61
CA ILE A 55 -0.74 -10.79 18.11
C ILE A 55 -1.00 -9.97 16.84
N ILE A 56 -1.75 -10.52 15.90
CA ILE A 56 -2.11 -9.83 14.66
C ILE A 56 -2.90 -8.54 14.96
N ASP A 57 -3.80 -8.57 15.90
CA ASP A 57 -4.62 -7.39 16.26
C ASP A 57 -3.78 -6.29 16.93
N LEU A 58 -2.85 -6.65 17.81
CA LEU A 58 -1.88 -5.72 18.39
C LEU A 58 -1.01 -5.05 17.31
N TYR A 59 -0.52 -5.84 16.34
CA TYR A 59 0.25 -5.30 15.22
C TYR A 59 -0.58 -4.34 14.36
N ARG A 60 -1.81 -4.72 14.03
CA ARG A 60 -2.73 -3.88 13.25
C ARG A 60 -3.10 -2.60 13.99
N GLY A 61 -3.31 -2.67 15.30
CA GLY A 61 -3.57 -1.49 16.15
C GLY A 61 -2.43 -0.49 16.06
N ARG A 62 -1.19 -0.95 16.26
CA ARG A 62 0.00 -0.11 16.18
C ARG A 62 0.20 0.50 14.78
N GLU A 63 0.05 -0.32 13.73
CA GLU A 63 0.15 0.18 12.35
C GLU A 63 -0.92 1.23 12.05
N ARG A 64 -2.13 1.07 12.58
CA ARG A 64 -3.22 2.05 12.44
C ARG A 64 -2.86 3.38 13.08
N HIS A 65 -2.37 3.38 14.33
CA HIS A 65 -1.96 4.61 15.01
C HIS A 65 -0.84 5.34 14.25
N ILE A 66 0.14 4.61 13.73
CA ILE A 66 1.20 5.21 12.92
C ILE A 66 0.63 5.82 11.65
N LYS A 67 -0.30 5.14 10.97
CA LYS A 67 -0.96 5.68 9.78
C LYS A 67 -1.76 6.94 10.07
N GLU A 68 -2.54 6.95 11.16
CA GLU A 68 -3.33 8.11 11.58
C GLU A 68 -2.41 9.30 11.89
N TRP A 69 -1.34 9.05 12.63
CA TRP A 69 -0.33 10.07 12.91
C TRP A 69 0.32 10.59 11.63
N LEU A 70 0.74 9.72 10.71
CA LEU A 70 1.30 10.11 9.43
C LEU A 70 0.33 10.94 8.60
N VAL A 71 -0.97 10.59 8.57
CA VAL A 71 -1.98 11.41 7.87
C VAL A 71 -2.01 12.82 8.42
N THR A 72 -2.02 12.97 9.76
CA THR A 72 -2.01 14.28 10.41
C THR A 72 -0.73 15.05 10.11
N PHE A 73 0.41 14.36 10.10
CA PHE A 73 1.69 14.95 9.77
C PHE A 73 1.79 15.39 8.30
N LEU A 74 1.30 14.57 7.35
CA LEU A 74 1.23 14.94 5.95
C LEU A 74 0.31 16.14 5.71
N LYS A 75 -0.80 16.22 6.47
CA LYS A 75 -1.67 17.38 6.46
C LYS A 75 -0.91 18.64 6.87
N HIS A 76 -0.18 18.57 7.98
CA HIS A 76 0.61 19.71 8.47
C HIS A 76 1.64 20.19 7.42
N ILE A 77 2.34 19.29 6.75
CA ILE A 77 3.27 19.64 5.67
C ILE A 77 2.56 20.42 4.55
N LEU A 78 1.37 19.97 4.13
CA LEU A 78 0.61 20.66 3.09
C LEU A 78 0.10 22.02 3.55
N ASP A 79 -0.44 22.09 4.77
CA ASP A 79 -1.01 23.33 5.31
C ASP A 79 0.06 24.41 5.49
N GLU A 80 1.28 24.03 5.87
CA GLU A 80 2.36 24.97 6.16
C GLU A 80 3.11 25.45 4.91
N HIS A 81 3.37 24.55 3.96
CA HIS A 81 4.22 24.89 2.81
C HIS A 81 3.45 25.09 1.50
N LEU A 82 2.24 24.57 1.39
CA LEU A 82 1.48 24.56 0.15
C LEU A 82 0.02 25.02 0.35
N ALA A 83 -0.22 25.89 1.35
CA ALA A 83 -1.57 26.35 1.74
C ALA A 83 -2.36 26.94 0.57
N GLY A 84 -1.70 27.70 -0.35
CA GLY A 84 -2.32 28.28 -1.55
C GLY A 84 -2.74 27.26 -2.60
N GLU A 85 -2.21 26.03 -2.55
CA GLU A 85 -2.41 24.98 -3.55
C GLU A 85 -2.99 23.69 -2.96
N ILE A 86 -3.51 23.74 -1.74
CA ILE A 86 -3.95 22.56 -0.98
C ILE A 86 -4.99 21.72 -1.72
N TYR A 87 -5.89 22.36 -2.49
CA TYR A 87 -6.93 21.70 -3.28
C TYR A 87 -6.37 20.98 -4.52
N GLN A 88 -5.21 21.41 -4.98
CA GLN A 88 -4.57 20.90 -6.18
C GLN A 88 -3.44 19.91 -5.85
N THR A 89 -3.04 19.87 -4.57
CA THR A 89 -1.91 19.07 -4.11
C THR A 89 -2.37 17.82 -3.35
N ARG A 90 -1.63 16.75 -3.54
CA ARG A 90 -1.78 15.50 -2.83
C ARG A 90 -0.40 15.03 -2.36
N ILE A 91 -0.34 14.52 -1.15
CA ILE A 91 0.87 13.90 -0.61
C ILE A 91 0.58 12.44 -0.25
N SER A 92 1.48 11.56 -0.66
CA SER A 92 1.33 10.12 -0.47
C SER A 92 2.64 9.50 -0.01
N ILE A 93 2.57 8.59 0.93
CA ILE A 93 3.66 7.68 1.25
C ILE A 93 3.36 6.36 0.56
N LEU A 94 4.27 5.91 -0.30
CA LEU A 94 4.22 4.62 -0.94
C LEU A 94 5.25 3.71 -0.28
N ARG A 95 4.88 2.47 -0.01
CA ARG A 95 5.73 1.45 0.61
C ARG A 95 6.14 0.42 -0.42
N VAL A 96 7.40 -0.02 -0.36
CA VAL A 96 7.87 -1.17 -1.13
C VAL A 96 7.35 -2.45 -0.48
N GLU A 97 6.64 -3.27 -1.23
CA GLU A 97 6.10 -4.55 -0.79
C GLU A 97 6.41 -5.64 -1.81
N ARG A 98 6.76 -6.83 -1.33
CA ARG A 98 6.96 -8.01 -2.17
C ARG A 98 5.67 -8.40 -2.89
N GLY A 99 5.77 -8.77 -4.16
CA GLY A 99 4.62 -9.08 -5.01
C GLY A 99 3.70 -10.16 -4.46
N TYR A 100 4.24 -11.19 -3.80
CA TYR A 100 3.40 -12.21 -3.17
C TYR A 100 2.50 -11.63 -2.06
N LYS A 101 2.97 -10.63 -1.27
CA LYS A 101 2.14 -9.95 -0.27
C LYS A 101 1.05 -9.13 -0.94
N VAL A 102 1.39 -8.44 -2.04
CA VAL A 102 0.44 -7.65 -2.83
C VAL A 102 -0.60 -8.56 -3.47
N PHE A 103 -0.18 -9.72 -4.00
CA PHE A 103 -1.06 -10.74 -4.56
C PHE A 103 -2.08 -11.25 -3.53
N PHE A 104 -1.63 -11.70 -2.36
CA PHE A 104 -2.53 -12.19 -1.32
C PHE A 104 -3.47 -11.12 -0.80
N LYS A 105 -3.01 -9.88 -0.61
CA LYS A 105 -3.89 -8.75 -0.23
C LYS A 105 -4.94 -8.49 -1.28
N SER A 106 -4.57 -8.50 -2.56
CA SER A 106 -5.46 -8.24 -3.68
C SER A 106 -6.46 -9.39 -3.87
N LEU A 107 -6.01 -10.64 -3.73
CA LEU A 107 -6.86 -11.83 -3.78
C LEU A 107 -7.88 -11.82 -2.64
N PHE A 108 -7.43 -11.54 -1.41
CA PHE A 108 -8.31 -11.43 -0.26
C PHE A 108 -9.36 -10.34 -0.46
N TYR A 109 -8.94 -9.16 -0.92
CA TYR A 109 -9.86 -8.07 -1.24
C TYR A 109 -10.84 -8.46 -2.34
N PHE A 110 -10.37 -9.14 -3.38
CA PHE A 110 -11.20 -9.65 -4.47
C PHE A 110 -12.26 -10.64 -3.97
N VAL A 111 -11.87 -11.63 -3.17
CA VAL A 111 -12.79 -12.61 -2.58
C VAL A 111 -13.83 -11.95 -1.71
N PHE A 112 -13.42 -11.03 -0.81
CA PHE A 112 -14.36 -10.34 0.09
C PHE A 112 -15.22 -9.28 -0.60
N SER A 113 -14.71 -8.57 -1.61
CA SER A 113 -15.52 -7.60 -2.37
C SER A 113 -16.55 -8.26 -3.27
N ASN A 114 -16.28 -9.47 -3.71
CA ASN A 114 -17.23 -10.27 -4.51
C ASN A 114 -18.40 -10.79 -3.66
N PHE A 115 -18.20 -11.03 -2.38
CA PHE A 115 -19.30 -11.29 -1.45
C PHE A 115 -20.24 -10.08 -1.28
N CYS A 116 -19.78 -8.87 -1.62
CA CYS A 116 -20.50 -7.61 -1.46
C CYS A 116 -20.94 -6.96 -2.77
N ASN A 117 -21.23 -7.70 -3.84
CA ASN A 117 -21.90 -7.21 -5.08
C ASN A 117 -21.07 -6.57 -6.19
N ASN A 118 -19.78 -6.83 -6.40
CA ASN A 118 -19.08 -6.22 -7.53
C ASN A 118 -18.27 -7.18 -8.43
N PHE A 119 -18.94 -8.20 -8.99
CA PHE A 119 -18.34 -9.12 -9.99
C PHE A 119 -18.03 -8.47 -11.36
N LYS A 120 -18.38 -7.20 -11.58
CA LYS A 120 -18.37 -6.54 -12.89
C LYS A 120 -17.09 -5.78 -13.26
N ASN A 121 -16.08 -5.71 -12.43
CA ASN A 121 -14.87 -4.91 -12.73
C ASN A 121 -13.80 -5.72 -13.45
N ALA A 122 -13.81 -5.67 -14.79
CA ALA A 122 -12.77 -6.24 -15.66
C ALA A 122 -11.35 -5.73 -15.34
N THR A 123 -11.23 -4.51 -14.84
CA THR A 123 -9.96 -3.90 -14.39
C THR A 123 -9.28 -4.68 -13.26
N TRP A 124 -10.03 -5.24 -12.31
CA TRP A 124 -9.48 -6.02 -11.20
C TRP A 124 -8.93 -7.38 -11.64
N ARG A 125 -9.60 -8.04 -12.60
CA ARG A 125 -9.10 -9.32 -13.14
C ARG A 125 -7.76 -9.14 -13.84
N ASN A 126 -7.62 -8.07 -14.63
CA ASN A 126 -6.39 -7.79 -15.34
C ASN A 126 -5.26 -7.42 -14.38
N SER A 127 -5.56 -6.64 -13.32
CA SER A 127 -4.58 -6.31 -12.29
C SER A 127 -4.12 -7.52 -11.49
N LEU A 128 -5.03 -8.42 -11.09
CA LEU A 128 -4.67 -9.67 -10.40
C LEU A 128 -3.83 -10.59 -11.28
N LYS A 129 -4.17 -10.69 -12.58
CA LYS A 129 -3.39 -11.48 -13.54
C LYS A 129 -1.98 -10.92 -13.69
N ASP A 130 -1.84 -9.60 -13.81
CA ASP A 130 -0.51 -8.95 -13.91
C ASP A 130 0.32 -9.18 -12.64
N ILE A 131 -0.28 -9.03 -11.45
CA ILE A 131 0.41 -9.30 -10.17
C ILE A 131 0.78 -10.78 -10.05
N ALA A 132 -0.07 -11.71 -10.50
CA ALA A 132 0.21 -13.14 -10.47
C ALA A 132 1.39 -13.52 -11.35
N ILE A 133 1.50 -12.93 -12.54
CA ILE A 133 2.63 -13.14 -13.46
C ILE A 133 3.94 -12.62 -12.86
N HIS A 134 3.88 -11.52 -12.12
CA HIS A 134 5.05 -10.84 -11.54
C HIS A 134 5.10 -10.93 -10.01
N VAL A 135 4.66 -12.06 -9.46
CA VAL A 135 4.54 -12.27 -8.00
C VAL A 135 5.88 -12.15 -7.23
N MET A 136 6.99 -12.35 -7.95
CA MET A 136 8.35 -12.22 -7.39
C MET A 136 8.90 -10.79 -7.46
N SER A 137 8.30 -9.91 -8.27
CA SER A 137 8.72 -8.51 -8.36
C SER A 137 8.30 -7.73 -7.12
N ASP A 138 8.98 -6.62 -6.87
CA ASP A 138 8.58 -5.66 -5.84
C ASP A 138 7.57 -4.64 -6.39
N TYR A 139 6.71 -4.16 -5.50
CA TYR A 139 5.65 -3.22 -5.85
C TYR A 139 5.64 -2.04 -4.88
N LEU A 140 5.29 -0.87 -5.40
CA LEU A 140 4.90 0.27 -4.60
C LEU A 140 3.41 0.23 -4.31
N THR A 141 3.07 0.27 -3.05
CA THR A 141 1.68 0.30 -2.57
C THR A 141 1.42 1.57 -1.78
N VAL A 142 0.22 2.13 -1.90
CA VAL A 142 -0.14 3.33 -1.11
C VAL A 142 -0.27 2.93 0.35
N TYR A 143 0.66 3.40 1.18
CA TYR A 143 0.65 3.18 2.62
C TYR A 143 -0.22 4.20 3.35
N VAL A 144 -0.01 5.49 3.07
CA VAL A 144 -0.78 6.60 3.60
C VAL A 144 -0.93 7.67 2.52
N ARG A 145 -2.06 8.38 2.51
CA ARG A 145 -2.32 9.48 1.59
C ARG A 145 -3.13 10.57 2.27
N TYR A 146 -2.75 11.82 2.00
CA TYR A 146 -3.54 12.99 2.33
C TYR A 146 -3.81 13.82 1.07
N SER A 147 -5.04 14.29 0.92
CA SER A 147 -5.48 15.21 -0.13
C SER A 147 -6.72 15.94 0.32
N TYR A 148 -6.94 17.13 -0.23
CA TYR A 148 -8.18 17.85 -0.03
C TYR A 148 -8.92 18.02 -1.38
N PRO A 149 -10.24 17.75 -1.48
CA PRO A 149 -11.02 17.00 -0.51
C PRO A 149 -10.48 15.57 -0.29
N LYS A 150 -10.79 14.97 0.84
CA LYS A 150 -10.29 13.64 1.23
C LYS A 150 -10.63 12.61 0.14
N SER A 151 -9.64 12.15 -0.59
CA SER A 151 -9.84 11.10 -1.59
C SER A 151 -9.97 9.73 -0.90
N LYS A 152 -10.81 8.86 -1.46
CA LYS A 152 -10.81 7.45 -1.05
C LYS A 152 -9.42 6.87 -1.27
N GLN A 153 -8.91 6.08 -0.32
CA GLN A 153 -7.64 5.39 -0.47
C GLN A 153 -7.67 4.61 -1.80
N SER A 154 -6.70 4.85 -2.67
CA SER A 154 -6.58 4.07 -3.89
C SER A 154 -5.80 2.79 -3.57
N HIS A 155 -6.28 1.67 -4.08
CA HIS A 155 -5.56 0.40 -4.08
C HIS A 155 -4.67 0.30 -5.33
N ALA A 156 -3.95 1.37 -5.66
CA ALA A 156 -3.05 1.37 -6.79
C ALA A 156 -1.74 0.65 -6.42
N TYR A 157 -1.28 -0.20 -7.32
CA TYR A 157 -0.03 -0.95 -7.22
C TYR A 157 0.82 -0.56 -8.43
N PHE A 158 2.07 -0.21 -8.19
CA PHE A 158 3.03 0.12 -9.25
C PHE A 158 4.18 -0.87 -9.13
N ARG A 159 4.34 -1.75 -10.14
CA ARG A 159 5.47 -2.65 -10.18
C ARG A 159 6.77 -1.84 -10.28
N LEU A 160 7.73 -2.17 -9.44
CA LEU A 160 9.09 -1.66 -9.60
C LEU A 160 9.72 -2.33 -10.84
N SER A 161 10.61 -1.62 -11.51
CA SER A 161 11.36 -2.19 -12.64
C SER A 161 12.20 -3.38 -12.14
N ASP A 162 12.23 -4.44 -12.90
CA ASP A 162 13.18 -5.51 -12.66
C ASP A 162 14.58 -4.98 -13.04
N ASN A 163 15.58 -5.20 -12.20
CA ASN A 163 16.96 -4.68 -12.34
C ASN A 163 17.65 -4.96 -13.69
N ALA A 164 17.02 -5.73 -14.57
CA ALA A 164 17.55 -6.08 -15.88
C ALA A 164 17.56 -4.89 -16.88
N ASP A 165 16.73 -3.86 -16.65
CA ASP A 165 16.56 -2.77 -17.62
C ASP A 165 16.61 -1.42 -16.89
N ARG A 166 17.82 -0.99 -16.52
CA ARG A 166 18.10 0.22 -15.72
C ARG A 166 17.50 1.53 -16.25
N ASN A 167 16.95 1.53 -17.46
CA ASN A 167 16.36 2.71 -18.10
C ASN A 167 14.82 2.64 -18.24
N GLN A 168 14.17 1.59 -17.73
CA GLN A 168 12.72 1.40 -17.83
C GLN A 168 12.03 1.61 -16.49
N PHE A 169 11.88 2.85 -16.09
CA PHE A 169 11.17 3.19 -14.85
C PHE A 169 9.65 3.13 -15.02
N ASN A 170 8.96 2.79 -13.95
CA ASN A 170 7.51 2.89 -13.83
C ASN A 170 7.14 4.18 -13.07
N GLY A 171 7.55 5.33 -13.65
CA GLY A 171 7.28 6.65 -13.12
C GLY A 171 8.34 7.17 -12.14
N ILE A 172 8.17 8.42 -11.73
CA ILE A 172 9.11 9.16 -10.87
C ILE A 172 9.40 8.45 -9.53
N ALA A 173 8.41 7.77 -8.95
CA ALA A 173 8.58 7.05 -7.70
C ALA A 173 9.55 5.87 -7.84
N ASN A 174 9.46 5.12 -8.93
CA ASN A 174 10.36 4.03 -9.22
C ASN A 174 11.78 4.57 -9.43
N LYS A 175 11.93 5.61 -10.26
CA LYS A 175 13.23 6.25 -10.47
C LYS A 175 13.86 6.73 -9.17
N CYS A 176 13.08 7.40 -8.32
CA CYS A 176 13.53 7.90 -7.03
C CYS A 176 14.08 6.77 -6.12
N ILE A 177 13.43 5.60 -6.14
CA ILE A 177 13.86 4.43 -5.36
C ILE A 177 15.14 3.82 -5.92
N GLU A 178 15.21 3.65 -7.23
CA GLU A 178 16.37 3.05 -7.91
C GLU A 178 17.64 3.90 -7.75
N GLU A 179 17.50 5.22 -7.86
CA GLU A 179 18.62 6.14 -7.74
C GLU A 179 18.93 6.55 -6.27
N GLY A 180 17.98 6.33 -5.35
CA GLY A 180 18.14 6.68 -3.95
C GLY A 180 18.19 8.19 -3.66
N VAL A 181 17.80 9.04 -4.63
CA VAL A 181 17.86 10.50 -4.54
C VAL A 181 16.49 11.14 -4.84
N PRO A 182 16.19 12.32 -4.27
CA PRO A 182 14.97 13.05 -4.60
C PRO A 182 14.88 13.35 -6.10
N GLN A 183 13.66 13.28 -6.63
CA GLN A 183 13.35 13.53 -8.03
C GLN A 183 12.26 14.60 -8.12
N PHE A 184 12.44 15.54 -9.02
CA PHE A 184 11.44 16.55 -9.33
C PHE A 184 11.12 16.57 -10.82
N VAL A 185 9.84 16.69 -11.17
CA VAL A 185 9.36 16.75 -12.56
C VAL A 185 8.21 17.73 -12.69
N HIS A 186 8.32 18.55 -13.73
CA HIS A 186 7.20 19.27 -14.29
C HIS A 186 6.94 18.74 -15.71
N THR A 187 5.69 18.36 -16.00
CA THR A 187 5.33 17.71 -17.26
C THR A 187 4.14 18.36 -17.93
N VAL A 188 3.83 17.94 -19.13
CA VAL A 188 2.70 18.47 -19.91
C VAL A 188 1.38 18.00 -19.32
N ASP A 189 0.38 18.87 -19.39
CA ASP A 189 -0.98 18.51 -19.00
C ASP A 189 -1.60 17.53 -20.01
N ILE A 190 -2.10 16.42 -19.47
CA ILE A 190 -2.88 15.41 -20.20
C ILE A 190 -4.22 15.11 -19.50
N SER A 191 -4.69 16.00 -18.62
CA SER A 191 -5.93 15.81 -17.84
C SER A 191 -7.18 15.68 -18.73
N GLY A 192 -7.16 16.31 -19.91
CA GLY A 192 -8.23 16.20 -20.91
C GLY A 192 -8.19 14.96 -21.79
N ILE A 193 -7.21 14.06 -21.61
CA ILE A 193 -7.05 12.84 -22.39
C ILE A 193 -7.59 11.64 -21.59
N ASP A 194 -8.47 10.86 -22.21
CA ASP A 194 -8.94 9.61 -21.62
C ASP A 194 -7.87 8.51 -21.72
N VAL A 195 -6.97 8.49 -20.75
CA VAL A 195 -5.90 7.48 -20.66
C VAL A 195 -6.41 6.09 -20.26
N THR A 196 -7.71 5.91 -20.00
CA THR A 196 -8.28 4.57 -19.74
C THR A 196 -8.43 3.74 -21.01
N GLN A 197 -8.40 4.40 -22.17
CA GLN A 197 -8.41 3.74 -23.48
C GLN A 197 -7.06 3.07 -23.79
N PRO A 198 -7.06 2.03 -24.66
CA PRO A 198 -5.83 1.53 -25.26
C PRO A 198 -5.08 2.64 -25.98
N PHE A 199 -3.74 2.64 -25.88
CA PHE A 199 -2.90 3.69 -26.48
C PHE A 199 -3.15 3.84 -27.99
N GLU A 200 -3.42 2.75 -28.68
CA GLU A 200 -3.66 2.67 -30.12
C GLU A 200 -4.91 3.48 -30.56
N LYS A 201 -5.90 3.60 -29.66
CA LYS A 201 -7.18 4.31 -29.92
C LYS A 201 -7.09 5.82 -29.74
N LEU A 202 -6.02 6.32 -29.14
CA LEU A 202 -5.80 7.75 -28.98
C LEU A 202 -5.52 8.39 -30.36
N SER A 203 -5.94 9.64 -30.53
CA SER A 203 -5.58 10.45 -31.71
C SER A 203 -4.06 10.71 -31.76
N ASN A 204 -3.52 11.07 -32.91
CA ASN A 204 -2.09 11.33 -33.05
C ASN A 204 -1.58 12.45 -32.13
N ASN A 205 -2.38 13.50 -31.93
CA ASN A 205 -2.03 14.59 -31.01
C ASN A 205 -2.01 14.12 -29.55
N GLU A 206 -3.01 13.35 -29.13
CA GLU A 206 -3.07 12.76 -27.78
C GLU A 206 -1.91 11.80 -27.55
N LYS A 207 -1.60 10.92 -28.53
CA LYS A 207 -0.42 10.04 -28.46
C LYS A 207 0.87 10.81 -28.23
N CYS A 208 1.03 11.94 -28.94
CA CYS A 208 2.21 12.79 -28.79
C CYS A 208 2.29 13.39 -27.38
N LYS A 209 1.20 13.93 -26.86
CA LYS A 209 1.13 14.48 -25.50
C LYS A 209 1.38 13.42 -24.44
N VAL A 210 0.75 12.26 -24.56
CA VAL A 210 0.93 11.13 -23.62
C VAL A 210 2.37 10.63 -23.63
N ARG A 211 2.99 10.47 -24.80
CA ARG A 211 4.42 10.08 -24.89
C ARG A 211 5.32 11.12 -24.22
N LYS A 212 5.05 12.41 -24.41
CA LYS A 212 5.82 13.49 -23.78
C LYS A 212 5.64 13.47 -22.25
N TYR A 213 4.41 13.26 -21.77
CA TYR A 213 4.12 13.09 -20.36
C TYR A 213 4.90 11.89 -19.77
N MET A 214 4.79 10.72 -20.39
CA MET A 214 5.45 9.50 -19.95
C MET A 214 6.98 9.69 -19.91
N LYS A 215 7.56 10.27 -20.94
CA LYS A 215 9.00 10.56 -20.99
C LYS A 215 9.42 11.46 -19.83
N ASN A 216 8.69 12.57 -19.61
CA ASN A 216 9.04 13.54 -18.58
C ASN A 216 8.85 12.99 -17.16
N SER A 217 7.82 12.18 -16.94
CA SER A 217 7.52 11.56 -15.63
C SER A 217 8.17 10.18 -15.42
N TYR A 218 9.13 9.83 -16.29
CA TYR A 218 9.90 8.59 -16.21
C TYR A 218 9.08 7.30 -16.33
N PHE A 219 7.98 7.33 -17.09
CA PHE A 219 7.29 6.11 -17.48
C PHE A 219 7.85 5.56 -18.77
N ALA A 220 8.40 4.36 -18.75
CA ALA A 220 8.71 3.65 -19.98
C ALA A 220 7.42 3.31 -20.77
N PRO A 221 7.46 3.22 -22.09
CA PRO A 221 6.28 2.92 -22.92
C PRO A 221 5.54 1.64 -22.51
N SER A 222 6.27 0.64 -22.04
CA SER A 222 5.73 -0.63 -21.53
C SER A 222 4.81 -0.45 -20.31
N TYR A 223 4.94 0.66 -19.55
CA TYR A 223 4.15 0.95 -18.37
C TYR A 223 2.94 1.88 -18.63
N TYR A 224 2.49 2.04 -19.87
CA TYR A 224 1.25 2.79 -20.15
C TYR A 224 0.06 2.23 -19.35
N GLY A 225 0.03 0.91 -19.12
CA GLY A 225 -0.97 0.28 -18.26
C GLY A 225 -1.02 0.83 -16.84
N SER A 226 0.13 1.22 -16.27
CA SER A 226 0.20 1.85 -14.95
C SER A 226 -0.42 3.24 -14.94
N LEU A 227 -0.25 4.02 -16.01
CA LEU A 227 -0.89 5.33 -16.18
C LEU A 227 -2.42 5.22 -16.16
N ARG A 228 -2.97 4.16 -16.76
CA ARG A 228 -4.41 3.87 -16.77
C ARG A 228 -4.98 3.61 -15.37
N LEU A 229 -4.17 3.16 -14.42
CA LEU A 229 -4.57 2.92 -13.03
C LEU A 229 -4.61 4.21 -12.20
N MET A 230 -4.02 5.28 -12.71
CA MET A 230 -4.03 6.57 -12.02
C MET A 230 -5.38 7.25 -12.18
N ARG A 231 -6.06 7.54 -11.07
CA ARG A 231 -7.33 8.29 -11.06
C ARG A 231 -7.13 9.80 -11.27
N ARG A 232 -5.92 10.27 -11.03
CA ARG A 232 -5.54 11.67 -11.11
C ARG A 232 -4.14 11.74 -11.70
N ILE A 233 -4.02 12.49 -12.76
CA ILE A 233 -2.76 12.78 -13.44
C ILE A 233 -2.32 14.15 -12.97
N SER A 234 -1.08 14.25 -12.56
CA SER A 234 -0.52 15.47 -11.99
C SER A 234 0.64 15.98 -12.85
N ASN A 235 0.72 17.30 -12.99
CA ASN A 235 1.70 17.94 -13.84
C ASN A 235 3.00 18.26 -13.12
N ASN A 236 2.92 18.46 -11.80
CA ASN A 236 4.07 18.67 -10.94
C ASN A 236 4.20 17.49 -9.98
N LEU A 237 5.37 16.86 -9.97
CA LEU A 237 5.65 15.67 -9.18
C LEU A 237 6.98 15.84 -8.44
N TYR A 238 6.97 15.59 -7.15
CA TYR A 238 8.16 15.54 -6.32
C TYR A 238 8.20 14.22 -5.55
N ALA A 239 9.28 13.47 -5.68
CA ALA A 239 9.47 12.19 -5.03
C ALA A 239 10.72 12.22 -4.15
N VAL A 240 10.61 11.72 -2.91
CA VAL A 240 11.70 11.66 -1.94
C VAL A 240 11.79 10.26 -1.36
N PRO A 241 12.96 9.59 -1.44
CA PRO A 241 13.11 8.23 -0.95
C PRO A 241 13.08 8.19 0.59
N ILE A 242 12.45 7.16 1.14
CA ILE A 242 12.43 6.89 2.58
C ILE A 242 13.46 5.80 2.84
N ALA A 243 14.66 6.20 3.28
CA ALA A 243 15.71 5.28 3.67
C ALA A 243 15.66 5.00 5.18
N LEU A 244 15.69 3.73 5.56
CA LEU A 244 15.79 3.33 6.97
C LEU A 244 17.24 3.42 7.48
N SER A 245 17.41 3.21 8.78
CA SER A 245 18.72 3.28 9.44
C SER A 245 19.78 2.32 8.88
N ASP A 246 19.35 1.23 8.25
CA ASP A 246 20.20 0.25 7.55
C ASP A 246 20.43 0.59 6.07
N GLN A 247 20.13 1.83 5.67
CA GLN A 247 20.20 2.33 4.29
C GLN A 247 19.28 1.63 3.30
N SER A 248 18.46 0.66 3.73
CA SER A 248 17.45 0.06 2.87
C SER A 248 16.34 1.05 2.56
N ILE A 249 15.90 1.12 1.32
CA ILE A 249 14.77 1.97 0.93
C ILE A 249 13.48 1.25 1.32
N TRP A 250 12.74 1.87 2.24
CA TRP A 250 11.45 1.38 2.70
C TRP A 250 10.30 1.77 1.77
N GLY A 251 10.44 2.93 1.12
CA GLY A 251 9.40 3.48 0.27
C GLY A 251 9.76 4.86 -0.25
N VAL A 252 8.75 5.62 -0.65
CA VAL A 252 8.91 6.96 -1.22
C VAL A 252 7.75 7.86 -0.80
N ILE A 253 8.04 9.12 -0.51
CA ILE A 253 7.02 10.17 -0.42
C ILE A 253 6.84 10.75 -1.81
N ILE A 254 5.59 10.89 -2.24
CA ILE A 254 5.25 11.58 -3.48
C ILE A 254 4.33 12.74 -3.13
N ILE A 255 4.71 13.91 -3.63
CA ILE A 255 3.90 15.12 -3.62
C ILE A 255 3.54 15.39 -5.06
N ASP A 256 2.27 15.45 -5.34
CA ASP A 256 1.77 15.64 -6.70
C ASP A 256 0.73 16.77 -6.74
N ASN A 257 0.85 17.63 -7.77
CA ASN A 257 -0.01 18.78 -7.98
C ASN A 257 -0.49 18.82 -9.42
N VAL A 258 -1.76 19.12 -9.64
CA VAL A 258 -2.41 19.17 -10.98
C VAL A 258 -2.34 20.54 -11.63
N SER A 259 -1.77 21.55 -10.97
CA SER A 259 -1.64 22.88 -11.56
C SER A 259 -0.80 22.83 -12.84
N ASP A 260 -1.23 23.58 -13.83
CA ASP A 260 -0.44 23.81 -15.06
C ASP A 260 0.78 24.70 -14.82
N LYS A 261 0.76 25.47 -13.73
CA LYS A 261 1.90 26.27 -13.31
C LYS A 261 2.95 25.35 -12.70
N LYS A 262 4.21 25.61 -13.00
CA LYS A 262 5.33 24.92 -12.37
C LYS A 262 5.33 25.25 -10.88
N CYS A 263 5.18 24.23 -10.04
CA CYS A 263 5.39 24.36 -8.61
C CYS A 263 6.87 24.26 -8.30
N ASP A 264 7.38 25.17 -7.49
CA ASP A 264 8.80 25.16 -7.09
C ASP A 264 9.01 24.36 -5.79
N PHE A 265 8.65 23.06 -5.83
CA PHE A 265 8.84 22.17 -4.68
C PHE A 265 10.29 22.09 -4.21
N GLU A 266 11.24 22.31 -5.10
CA GLU A 266 12.66 22.31 -4.77
C GLU A 266 13.01 23.49 -3.87
N LYS A 267 12.43 24.66 -4.11
CA LYS A 267 12.63 25.85 -3.27
C LYS A 267 11.76 25.82 -2.02
N ASP A 268 10.48 25.50 -2.16
CA ASP A 268 9.50 25.70 -1.09
C ASP A 268 9.48 24.56 -0.09
N LEU A 269 9.87 23.36 -0.49
CA LEU A 269 9.70 22.15 0.33
C LEU A 269 11.01 21.38 0.58
N ALA A 270 11.90 21.27 -0.41
CA ALA A 270 13.11 20.47 -0.28
C ALA A 270 13.98 20.82 0.94
N PRO A 271 14.14 22.12 1.34
CA PRO A 271 14.93 22.47 2.52
C PRO A 271 14.41 21.84 3.81
N PHE A 272 13.10 21.64 3.93
CA PHE A 272 12.44 21.09 5.11
C PHE A 272 12.35 19.55 5.07
N MET A 273 12.42 18.96 3.88
CA MET A 273 12.24 17.52 3.70
C MET A 273 13.25 16.69 4.49
N SER A 274 14.48 17.15 4.64
CA SER A 274 15.49 16.46 5.45
C SER A 274 15.03 16.26 6.90
N SER A 275 14.42 17.27 7.51
CA SER A 275 13.90 17.22 8.88
C SER A 275 12.65 16.34 8.95
N TYR A 276 11.73 16.48 8.00
CA TYR A 276 10.53 15.67 7.92
C TYR A 276 10.85 14.19 7.71
N MET A 277 11.86 13.88 6.90
CA MET A 277 12.31 12.52 6.68
C MET A 277 12.87 11.87 7.96
N LYS A 278 13.58 12.60 8.81
CA LYS A 278 14.04 12.08 10.11
C LYS A 278 12.86 11.67 11.00
N ILE A 279 11.82 12.49 11.05
CA ILE A 279 10.61 12.23 11.85
C ILE A 279 9.86 11.02 11.31
N ILE A 280 9.66 10.95 9.99
CA ILE A 280 8.99 9.82 9.33
C ILE A 280 9.78 8.54 9.53
N ASN A 281 11.10 8.57 9.33
CA ASN A 281 11.98 7.41 9.51
C ASN A 281 11.96 6.90 10.95
N PHE A 282 11.99 7.79 11.94
CA PHE A 282 11.85 7.40 13.34
C PHE A 282 10.54 6.66 13.60
N SER A 283 9.43 7.18 13.08
CA SER A 283 8.10 6.56 13.23
C SER A 283 8.01 5.20 12.55
N LEU A 284 8.57 5.07 11.34
CA LEU A 284 8.55 3.83 10.56
C LEU A 284 9.55 2.79 11.08
N SER A 285 10.70 3.20 11.60
CA SER A 285 11.69 2.29 12.19
C SER A 285 11.12 1.51 13.37
N SER A 286 10.16 2.12 14.07
CA SER A 286 9.42 1.44 15.14
C SER A 286 8.60 0.24 14.66
N LEU A 287 8.26 0.14 13.36
CA LEU A 287 7.57 -1.00 12.76
C LEU A 287 8.50 -2.15 12.38
N LYS A 288 9.80 -1.86 12.14
CA LYS A 288 10.77 -2.86 11.67
C LYS A 288 11.50 -3.58 12.80
N LYS A 289 11.56 -3.02 14.01
CA LYS A 289 12.37 -3.51 15.14
C LYS A 289 11.88 -4.82 15.79
N ARG A 290 11.06 -5.63 15.07
CA ARG A 290 10.71 -6.98 15.58
C ARG A 290 10.60 -7.99 14.43
#